data_9a8f87bd63dcd025c9be5784295a1c45
#
_entry.id   9a8f87bd63dcd025c9be5784295a1c45
#
_cell.length_a   1.000
_cell.length_b   1.000
_cell.length_c   1.000
_cell.angle_alpha   90.00
_cell.angle_beta   90.00
_cell.angle_gamma   90.00
#
_symmetry.space_group_name_H-M   'P 1'
#
loop_
_entity.id
_entity.type
_entity.pdbx_description
1 polymer ?
#
loop_
_entity_poly.entity_id
_entity_poly.type
_entity_poly.pdbx_seq_one_letter_code
_entity_poly.pdbx_strand_id
1 'polypeptide(L)'
;MNRIILIFTFLITISNIVIGQNEWTYYSNPEASGWDSTELTNFNKYIIDSTKVTGLMLIHDGKVLFEYGDIKENSYIASCRKSVLAMIYGKYVDNGTIDLNKTIEELGIEDVKGILPIEQKATIKDLISARSGIYHPEGYPGGMQQFAPERGSVEPGSYWLYSNWDFNVAGFVFEQETQKNIYDEIEKQLAIPLGMQDWNRSLQVKEGDTTISKYLAYPIWFSTRDMAKIGQLMLQKGNWNGQQIISENWVDEMIKQRTNYKEINNNVPAFKDTGVNFGYGYMWWLFEDMQDDRFKSAYVALGAMGQAIAVYPELNAVVAYKTKAIYNRSNSIQTRLDVLRKVVELYNKE
;
A
#
# COMPACT_ATOMS: atom_id res chain seq x y z
N MET A 1 -16.38 23.99 -69.70
CA MET A 1 -15.34 23.94 -68.62
C MET A 1 -16.03 23.95 -67.30
N ASN A 2 -16.23 22.73 -66.72
CA ASN A 2 -16.87 22.57 -65.39
C ASN A 2 -15.78 22.62 -64.33
N ARG A 3 -15.85 23.61 -63.46
CA ARG A 3 -14.96 23.67 -62.25
C ARG A 3 -15.59 22.85 -61.12
N ILE A 4 -14.89 21.76 -60.73
CA ILE A 4 -15.21 20.96 -59.53
C ILE A 4 -14.58 21.70 -58.34
N ILE A 5 -15.41 22.13 -57.38
CA ILE A 5 -14.98 22.69 -56.12
C ILE A 5 -14.94 21.53 -55.12
N LEU A 6 -13.72 21.13 -54.71
CA LEU A 6 -13.55 20.17 -53.61
C LEU A 6 -13.66 20.95 -52.29
N ILE A 7 -14.69 20.65 -51.52
CA ILE A 7 -14.82 21.12 -50.12
C ILE A 7 -14.13 20.11 -49.21
N PHE A 8 -12.99 20.52 -48.63
CA PHE A 8 -12.32 19.77 -47.56
C PHE A 8 -13.00 20.08 -46.23
N THR A 9 -13.77 19.12 -45.71
CA THR A 9 -14.34 19.19 -44.36
C THR A 9 -13.27 18.77 -43.35
N PHE A 10 -12.73 19.72 -42.60
CA PHE A 10 -11.79 19.46 -41.51
C PHE A 10 -12.60 19.01 -40.29
N LEU A 11 -12.57 17.72 -39.97
CA LEU A 11 -13.10 17.18 -38.70
C LEU A 11 -12.12 17.55 -37.58
N ILE A 12 -12.47 18.59 -36.83
CA ILE A 12 -11.77 18.90 -35.57
C ILE A 12 -12.28 17.89 -34.50
N THR A 13 -11.50 16.87 -34.21
CA THR A 13 -11.71 16.05 -33.04
C THR A 13 -11.32 16.85 -31.80
N ILE A 14 -12.30 17.42 -31.11
CA ILE A 14 -12.11 18.02 -29.79
C ILE A 14 -11.86 16.86 -28.84
N SER A 15 -10.59 16.59 -28.53
CA SER A 15 -10.23 15.76 -27.40
C SER A 15 -10.66 16.51 -26.14
N ASN A 16 -11.74 16.07 -25.52
CA ASN A 16 -12.08 16.51 -24.17
C ASN A 16 -10.96 16.04 -23.26
N ILE A 17 -10.05 16.94 -22.90
CA ILE A 17 -9.16 16.75 -21.78
C ILE A 17 -10.09 16.76 -20.56
N VAL A 18 -10.45 15.57 -20.07
CA VAL A 18 -11.06 15.43 -18.76
C VAL A 18 -9.97 15.84 -17.77
N ILE A 19 -10.03 17.10 -17.34
CA ILE A 19 -9.25 17.56 -16.18
C ILE A 19 -9.84 16.77 -15.01
N GLY A 20 -9.16 15.69 -14.65
CA GLY A 20 -9.55 14.85 -13.51
C GLY A 20 -9.74 15.75 -12.29
N GLN A 21 -10.79 15.48 -11.54
CA GLN A 21 -11.10 16.19 -10.30
C GLN A 21 -9.93 15.97 -9.32
N ASN A 22 -9.01 16.94 -9.23
CA ASN A 22 -7.81 16.83 -8.40
C ASN A 22 -8.14 16.95 -6.91
N GLU A 23 -9.30 17.53 -6.58
CA GLU A 23 -9.75 17.74 -5.20
C GLU A 23 -10.81 16.72 -4.79
N TRP A 24 -10.76 16.34 -3.51
CA TRP A 24 -11.80 15.53 -2.91
C TRP A 24 -13.12 16.27 -2.82
N THR A 25 -14.22 15.59 -3.12
CA THR A 25 -15.56 16.07 -2.80
C THR A 25 -15.96 15.63 -1.40
N TYR A 26 -16.82 16.40 -0.76
CA TYR A 26 -17.27 16.17 0.62
C TYR A 26 -18.75 15.85 0.66
N TYR A 27 -19.15 15.06 1.64
CA TYR A 27 -20.57 14.93 1.96
C TYR A 27 -21.08 16.25 2.54
N SER A 28 -22.23 16.71 2.05
CA SER A 28 -22.97 17.85 2.64
C SER A 28 -23.74 17.44 3.90
N ASN A 29 -24.16 16.16 3.97
CA ASN A 29 -24.83 15.56 5.12
C ASN A 29 -24.37 14.09 5.23
N PRO A 30 -23.48 13.75 6.20
CA PRO A 30 -23.03 12.38 6.44
C PRO A 30 -24.17 11.40 6.77
N GLU A 31 -25.22 11.83 7.47
CA GLU A 31 -26.34 10.96 7.88
C GLU A 31 -27.09 10.39 6.67
N ALA A 32 -27.15 11.14 5.57
CA ALA A 32 -27.80 10.67 4.34
C ALA A 32 -27.07 9.49 3.67
N SER A 33 -25.89 9.12 4.15
CA SER A 33 -25.04 8.04 3.59
C SER A 33 -25.06 6.75 4.43
N GLY A 34 -25.90 6.67 5.48
CA GLY A 34 -25.99 5.51 6.38
C GLY A 34 -24.96 5.49 7.51
N TRP A 35 -24.22 6.58 7.70
CA TRP A 35 -23.24 6.73 8.80
C TRP A 35 -23.88 7.49 9.97
N ASP A 36 -23.61 7.03 11.18
CA ASP A 36 -24.15 7.62 12.40
C ASP A 36 -23.34 8.86 12.81
N SER A 37 -23.98 10.03 12.87
CA SER A 37 -23.33 11.29 13.25
C SER A 37 -22.88 11.31 14.71
N THR A 38 -23.57 10.60 15.60
CA THR A 38 -23.19 10.45 17.00
C THR A 38 -21.92 9.62 17.10
N GLU A 39 -21.86 8.51 16.38
CA GLU A 39 -20.67 7.65 16.34
C GLU A 39 -19.48 8.36 15.67
N LEU A 40 -19.68 9.16 14.62
CA LEU A 40 -18.62 10.00 14.06
C LEU A 40 -18.07 11.00 15.09
N THR A 41 -18.95 11.58 15.93
CA THR A 41 -18.55 12.48 17.02
C THR A 41 -17.75 11.72 18.09
N ASN A 42 -18.18 10.54 18.48
CA ASN A 42 -17.48 9.65 19.42
C ASN A 42 -16.12 9.22 18.87
N PHE A 43 -16.06 8.89 17.59
CA PHE A 43 -14.82 8.54 16.92
C PHE A 43 -13.83 9.72 16.91
N ASN A 44 -14.29 10.92 16.57
CA ASN A 44 -13.44 12.11 16.64
C ASN A 44 -12.87 12.32 18.05
N LYS A 45 -13.70 12.17 19.08
CA LYS A 45 -13.25 12.25 20.47
C LYS A 45 -12.20 11.17 20.79
N TYR A 46 -12.43 9.92 20.34
CA TYR A 46 -11.46 8.84 20.50
C TYR A 46 -10.11 9.15 19.82
N ILE A 47 -10.13 9.69 18.59
CA ILE A 47 -8.91 10.08 17.87
C ILE A 47 -8.12 11.13 18.66
N ILE A 48 -8.81 12.13 19.21
CA ILE A 48 -8.19 13.21 20.00
C ILE A 48 -7.62 12.69 21.32
N ASP A 49 -8.43 11.96 22.09
CA ASP A 49 -8.12 11.65 23.48
C ASP A 49 -7.23 10.42 23.64
N SER A 50 -7.32 9.46 22.72
CA SER A 50 -6.73 8.11 22.87
C SER A 50 -5.68 7.74 21.84
N THR A 51 -5.43 8.59 20.84
CA THR A 51 -4.44 8.30 19.79
C THR A 51 -3.37 9.37 19.65
N LYS A 52 -2.36 9.05 18.84
CA LYS A 52 -1.31 10.00 18.40
C LYS A 52 -1.45 10.33 16.91
N VAL A 53 -2.60 10.04 16.31
CA VAL A 53 -2.89 10.35 14.90
C VAL A 53 -2.74 11.84 14.65
N THR A 54 -2.08 12.21 13.56
CA THR A 54 -1.85 13.61 13.15
C THR A 54 -2.64 14.00 11.91
N GLY A 55 -3.11 13.03 11.14
CA GLY A 55 -3.98 13.23 10.00
C GLY A 55 -4.77 11.97 9.70
N LEU A 56 -6.07 12.09 9.47
CA LEU A 56 -6.96 10.98 9.10
C LEU A 56 -7.99 11.47 8.08
N MET A 57 -8.28 10.63 7.10
CA MET A 57 -9.41 10.80 6.18
C MET A 57 -10.17 9.49 6.08
N LEU A 58 -11.49 9.58 6.17
CA LEU A 58 -12.44 8.51 5.86
C LEU A 58 -13.20 8.89 4.60
N ILE A 59 -13.07 8.06 3.59
CA ILE A 59 -13.72 8.18 2.30
C ILE A 59 -14.82 7.13 2.23
N HIS A 60 -15.99 7.51 1.76
CA HIS A 60 -17.12 6.63 1.47
C HIS A 60 -17.74 7.03 0.14
N ASP A 61 -18.06 6.07 -0.72
CA ASP A 61 -18.58 6.33 -2.09
C ASP A 61 -17.78 7.38 -2.86
N GLY A 62 -16.46 7.39 -2.70
CA GLY A 62 -15.55 8.33 -3.37
C GLY A 62 -15.59 9.77 -2.82
N LYS A 63 -16.27 10.03 -1.70
CA LYS A 63 -16.39 11.34 -1.05
C LYS A 63 -15.81 11.32 0.36
N VAL A 64 -15.29 12.45 0.81
CA VAL A 64 -14.84 12.61 2.19
C VAL A 64 -16.05 12.63 3.11
N LEU A 65 -16.10 11.65 4.01
CA LEU A 65 -17.10 11.56 5.07
C LEU A 65 -16.62 12.24 6.35
N PHE A 66 -15.35 12.04 6.68
CA PHE A 66 -14.72 12.57 7.89
C PHE A 66 -13.24 12.85 7.65
N GLU A 67 -12.73 13.93 8.24
CA GLU A 67 -11.30 14.22 8.28
C GLU A 67 -10.88 14.75 9.66
N TYR A 68 -9.62 14.55 10.00
CA TYR A 68 -9.00 15.03 11.22
C TYR A 68 -7.55 15.44 11.01
N GLY A 69 -7.15 16.54 11.64
CA GLY A 69 -5.77 17.00 11.70
C GLY A 69 -5.23 17.56 10.40
N ASP A 70 -3.89 17.53 10.22
CA ASP A 70 -3.26 18.04 9.01
C ASP A 70 -3.19 16.95 7.94
N ILE A 71 -4.18 16.94 7.05
CA ILE A 71 -4.29 15.98 5.95
C ILE A 71 -3.37 16.30 4.77
N LYS A 72 -2.77 17.49 4.72
CA LYS A 72 -1.95 17.99 3.60
C LYS A 72 -0.45 17.79 3.82
N GLU A 73 -0.04 17.60 5.06
CA GLU A 73 1.35 17.47 5.39
C GLU A 73 1.99 16.22 4.78
N ASN A 74 3.08 16.40 4.03
CA ASN A 74 3.94 15.30 3.63
C ASN A 74 4.74 14.80 4.82
N SER A 75 4.61 13.52 5.14
CA SER A 75 5.48 12.84 6.09
C SER A 75 5.68 11.37 5.71
N TYR A 76 6.68 10.74 6.31
CA TYR A 76 7.05 9.36 6.04
C TYR A 76 5.88 8.40 6.31
N ILE A 77 5.53 7.57 5.30
CA ILE A 77 4.43 6.60 5.39
C ILE A 77 4.87 5.21 5.87
N ALA A 78 6.12 5.08 6.30
CA ALA A 78 6.72 3.85 6.79
C ALA A 78 6.47 2.66 5.84
N SER A 79 6.04 1.51 6.35
CA SER A 79 5.90 0.30 5.54
C SER A 79 4.75 0.31 4.54
N CYS A 80 3.84 1.29 4.57
CA CYS A 80 2.86 1.47 3.49
C CYS A 80 3.53 1.64 2.11
N ARG A 81 4.81 2.07 2.08
CA ARG A 81 5.63 2.16 0.87
C ARG A 81 5.71 0.85 0.07
N LYS A 82 5.64 -0.29 0.77
CA LYS A 82 5.76 -1.62 0.15
C LYS A 82 4.51 -1.93 -0.68
N SER A 83 3.34 -1.61 -0.15
CA SER A 83 2.08 -1.74 -0.88
C SER A 83 2.05 -0.83 -2.11
N VAL A 84 2.62 0.39 -2.01
CA VAL A 84 2.77 1.29 -3.17
C VAL A 84 3.72 0.70 -4.21
N LEU A 85 4.84 0.07 -3.79
CA LEU A 85 5.73 -0.64 -4.72
C LEU A 85 4.99 -1.78 -5.44
N ALA A 86 4.20 -2.59 -4.72
CA ALA A 86 3.42 -3.65 -5.33
C ALA A 86 2.48 -3.11 -6.42
N MET A 87 1.88 -1.94 -6.23
CA MET A 87 1.00 -1.33 -7.22
C MET A 87 1.72 -1.01 -8.54
N ILE A 88 2.92 -0.41 -8.47
CA ILE A 88 3.67 -0.05 -9.68
C ILE A 88 4.32 -1.25 -10.38
N TYR A 89 4.47 -2.40 -9.70
CA TYR A 89 4.88 -3.65 -10.32
C TYR A 89 3.90 -4.10 -11.42
N GLY A 90 2.61 -3.87 -11.21
CA GLY A 90 1.53 -4.43 -12.04
C GLY A 90 1.73 -4.20 -13.53
N LYS A 91 2.02 -2.98 -13.93
CA LYS A 91 2.27 -2.62 -15.33
C LYS A 91 3.37 -3.48 -15.97
N TYR A 92 4.41 -3.78 -15.22
CA TYR A 92 5.60 -4.48 -15.72
C TYR A 92 5.47 -5.99 -15.63
N VAL A 93 4.63 -6.49 -14.74
CA VAL A 93 4.22 -7.90 -14.71
C VAL A 93 3.26 -8.19 -15.85
N ASP A 94 2.26 -7.33 -16.06
CA ASP A 94 1.25 -7.50 -17.12
C ASP A 94 1.87 -7.52 -18.53
N ASN A 95 2.90 -6.74 -18.77
CA ASN A 95 3.57 -6.67 -20.05
C ASN A 95 4.77 -7.63 -20.20
N GLY A 96 5.06 -8.46 -19.17
CA GLY A 96 6.13 -9.45 -19.17
C GLY A 96 7.54 -8.88 -18.98
N THR A 97 7.70 -7.59 -18.64
CA THR A 97 9.02 -7.01 -18.31
C THR A 97 9.56 -7.60 -17.02
N ILE A 98 8.68 -7.82 -16.02
CA ILE A 98 9.02 -8.51 -14.77
C ILE A 98 8.37 -9.89 -14.78
N ASP A 99 9.18 -10.95 -14.79
CA ASP A 99 8.72 -12.31 -14.55
C ASP A 99 8.88 -12.64 -13.07
N LEU A 100 7.76 -12.80 -12.37
CA LEU A 100 7.72 -13.09 -10.94
C LEU A 100 8.39 -14.41 -10.54
N ASN A 101 8.63 -15.33 -11.52
CA ASN A 101 9.28 -16.60 -11.26
C ASN A 101 10.81 -16.54 -11.42
N LYS A 102 11.37 -15.42 -11.89
CA LYS A 102 12.83 -15.23 -11.89
C LYS A 102 13.40 -15.38 -10.49
N THR A 103 14.46 -16.17 -10.40
CA THR A 103 15.14 -16.46 -9.14
C THR A 103 16.17 -15.37 -8.78
N ILE A 104 16.56 -15.35 -7.52
CA ILE A 104 17.65 -14.50 -7.01
C ILE A 104 18.95 -14.76 -7.76
N GLU A 105 19.22 -16.05 -8.10
CA GLU A 105 20.38 -16.44 -8.91
C GLU A 105 20.33 -15.83 -10.32
N GLU A 106 19.20 -15.99 -11.03
CA GLU A 106 19.01 -15.45 -12.39
C GLU A 106 19.07 -13.91 -12.43
N LEU A 107 18.70 -13.27 -11.33
CA LEU A 107 18.78 -11.81 -11.16
C LEU A 107 20.20 -11.33 -10.80
N GLY A 108 21.14 -12.23 -10.48
CA GLY A 108 22.47 -11.88 -10.03
C GLY A 108 22.51 -11.15 -8.70
N ILE A 109 21.55 -11.42 -7.81
CA ILE A 109 21.46 -10.78 -6.50
C ILE A 109 22.54 -11.33 -5.57
N GLU A 110 23.40 -10.44 -5.11
CA GLU A 110 24.46 -10.71 -4.14
C GLU A 110 24.48 -9.65 -3.05
N ASP A 111 24.76 -10.01 -1.81
CA ASP A 111 24.85 -9.04 -0.71
C ASP A 111 26.15 -9.17 0.09
N VAL A 112 26.37 -8.26 1.04
CA VAL A 112 27.62 -8.04 1.79
C VAL A 112 28.17 -9.31 2.44
N LYS A 113 27.28 -10.19 2.96
CA LYS A 113 27.65 -11.46 3.60
C LYS A 113 27.38 -12.70 2.72
N GLY A 114 27.19 -12.46 1.43
CA GLY A 114 26.82 -13.50 0.49
C GLY A 114 25.38 -13.98 0.62
N ILE A 115 24.89 -14.64 -0.42
CA ILE A 115 23.58 -15.32 -0.48
C ILE A 115 23.86 -16.82 -0.51
N LEU A 116 23.17 -17.60 0.33
CA LEU A 116 23.37 -19.03 0.42
C LEU A 116 22.79 -19.75 -0.81
N PRO A 117 23.31 -20.93 -1.22
CA PRO A 117 22.78 -21.66 -2.38
C PRO A 117 21.28 -21.99 -2.30
N ILE A 118 20.75 -22.23 -1.11
CA ILE A 118 19.31 -22.44 -0.89
C ILE A 118 18.52 -21.13 -1.11
N GLU A 119 19.05 -20.00 -0.65
CA GLU A 119 18.44 -18.66 -0.76
C GLU A 119 18.41 -18.20 -2.22
N GLN A 120 19.38 -18.60 -3.06
CA GLN A 120 19.43 -18.25 -4.48
C GLN A 120 18.23 -18.75 -5.29
N LYS A 121 17.53 -19.77 -4.81
CA LYS A 121 16.32 -20.33 -5.42
C LYS A 121 15.07 -19.46 -5.22
N ALA A 122 15.11 -18.51 -4.26
CA ALA A 122 13.98 -17.62 -4.02
C ALA A 122 13.64 -16.80 -5.26
N THR A 123 12.36 -16.59 -5.50
CA THR A 123 11.85 -15.85 -6.65
C THR A 123 11.42 -14.43 -6.29
N ILE A 124 11.20 -13.58 -7.29
CA ILE A 124 10.58 -12.25 -7.08
C ILE A 124 9.25 -12.41 -6.36
N LYS A 125 8.46 -13.42 -6.71
CA LYS A 125 7.20 -13.75 -6.06
C LYS A 125 7.38 -14.01 -4.56
N ASP A 126 8.43 -14.73 -4.18
CA ASP A 126 8.72 -15.03 -2.78
C ASP A 126 9.12 -13.76 -2.01
N LEU A 127 9.90 -12.86 -2.64
CA LEU A 127 10.24 -11.55 -2.05
C LEU A 127 8.99 -10.72 -1.74
N ILE A 128 8.11 -10.53 -2.73
CA ILE A 128 6.93 -9.66 -2.57
C ILE A 128 5.81 -10.27 -1.72
N SER A 129 5.88 -11.58 -1.46
CA SER A 129 4.97 -12.29 -0.54
C SER A 129 5.58 -12.54 0.85
N ALA A 130 6.80 -12.03 1.12
CA ALA A 130 7.52 -12.23 2.38
C ALA A 130 7.80 -13.72 2.69
N ARG A 131 8.15 -14.49 1.68
CA ARG A 131 8.37 -15.93 1.77
C ARG A 131 9.72 -16.37 1.17
N SER A 132 10.67 -15.44 1.04
CA SER A 132 11.96 -15.74 0.38
C SER A 132 12.80 -16.79 1.11
N GLY A 133 12.64 -16.93 2.42
CA GLY A 133 13.53 -17.76 3.25
C GLY A 133 14.92 -17.13 3.44
N ILE A 134 15.12 -15.88 2.99
CA ILE A 134 16.38 -15.16 3.09
C ILE A 134 16.38 -14.28 4.32
N TYR A 135 17.15 -14.68 5.33
CA TYR A 135 17.24 -13.96 6.61
C TYR A 135 18.55 -13.19 6.71
N HIS A 136 18.87 -12.46 5.64
CA HIS A 136 20.03 -11.58 5.59
C HIS A 136 19.80 -10.34 6.48
N PRO A 137 20.85 -9.79 7.13
CA PRO A 137 20.72 -8.57 7.90
C PRO A 137 20.16 -7.39 7.08
N GLU A 138 19.29 -6.59 7.70
CA GLU A 138 18.61 -5.47 7.06
C GLU A 138 19.46 -4.20 7.19
N GLY A 139 19.82 -3.57 6.09
CA GLY A 139 20.48 -2.25 6.08
C GLY A 139 19.54 -1.09 6.45
N TYR A 140 18.25 -1.38 6.64
CA TYR A 140 17.23 -0.43 7.08
C TYR A 140 16.28 -1.13 8.05
N PRO A 141 16.28 -0.77 9.34
CA PRO A 141 15.60 -1.51 10.39
C PRO A 141 14.06 -1.46 10.27
N GLY A 142 13.38 -2.42 10.89
CA GLY A 142 11.91 -2.44 11.00
C GLY A 142 11.22 -3.68 10.44
N GLY A 143 11.98 -4.73 10.11
CA GLY A 143 11.43 -6.07 9.85
C GLY A 143 11.15 -6.85 11.14
N MET A 144 10.87 -8.13 11.00
CA MET A 144 10.56 -9.06 12.09
C MET A 144 11.66 -10.10 12.27
N GLN A 145 12.92 -9.72 12.04
CA GLN A 145 14.10 -10.60 12.06
C GLN A 145 14.27 -11.39 13.37
N GLN A 146 13.79 -10.85 14.50
CA GLN A 146 13.82 -11.54 15.79
C GLN A 146 12.98 -12.85 15.82
N PHE A 147 12.10 -13.05 14.86
CA PHE A 147 11.29 -14.26 14.69
C PHE A 147 11.79 -15.15 13.54
N ALA A 148 12.93 -14.80 12.93
CA ALA A 148 13.49 -15.59 11.84
C ALA A 148 13.96 -16.96 12.31
N PRO A 149 13.69 -18.03 11.56
CA PRO A 149 14.41 -19.29 11.70
C PRO A 149 15.91 -19.11 11.48
N GLU A 150 16.69 -20.14 11.80
CA GLU A 150 18.12 -20.15 11.45
C GLU A 150 18.30 -19.92 9.95
N ARG A 151 19.27 -19.09 9.58
CA ARG A 151 19.53 -18.74 8.19
C ARG A 151 19.92 -20.00 7.39
N GLY A 152 19.28 -20.21 6.25
CA GLY A 152 19.48 -21.38 5.40
C GLY A 152 18.75 -22.65 5.84
N SER A 153 17.89 -22.59 6.86
CA SER A 153 17.14 -23.75 7.39
C SER A 153 15.79 -23.98 6.70
N VAL A 154 15.31 -23.05 5.87
CA VAL A 154 14.01 -23.16 5.20
C VAL A 154 14.13 -22.95 3.70
N GLU A 155 13.32 -23.71 2.94
CA GLU A 155 13.22 -23.51 1.48
C GLU A 155 12.40 -22.25 1.17
N PRO A 156 12.73 -21.50 0.11
CA PRO A 156 11.90 -20.41 -0.39
C PRO A 156 10.44 -20.86 -0.61
N GLY A 157 9.50 -20.01 -0.33
CA GLY A 157 8.08 -20.28 -0.39
C GLY A 157 7.49 -21.02 0.81
N SER A 158 8.31 -21.62 1.70
CA SER A 158 7.83 -22.50 2.78
C SER A 158 7.50 -21.80 4.09
N TYR A 159 8.06 -20.63 4.36
CA TYR A 159 7.91 -19.92 5.63
C TYR A 159 7.68 -18.42 5.39
N TRP A 160 6.66 -17.86 6.01
CA TRP A 160 6.40 -16.43 5.97
C TRP A 160 7.13 -15.69 7.09
N LEU A 161 7.89 -14.66 6.71
CA LEU A 161 8.50 -13.71 7.63
C LEU A 161 8.55 -12.32 7.02
N TYR A 162 8.04 -11.33 7.73
CA TYR A 162 8.10 -9.93 7.30
C TYR A 162 9.53 -9.39 7.42
N SER A 163 10.29 -9.50 6.32
CA SER A 163 11.70 -9.08 6.21
C SER A 163 11.84 -7.80 5.40
N ASN A 164 12.45 -6.76 5.96
CA ASN A 164 12.76 -5.56 5.19
C ASN A 164 13.79 -5.81 4.10
N TRP A 165 14.66 -6.81 4.28
CA TRP A 165 15.59 -7.21 3.23
C TRP A 165 14.83 -7.60 1.95
N ASP A 166 13.84 -8.48 2.05
CA ASP A 166 13.01 -8.90 0.91
C ASP A 166 12.44 -7.71 0.14
N PHE A 167 11.85 -6.78 0.86
CA PHE A 167 11.17 -5.63 0.27
C PHE A 167 12.14 -4.60 -0.31
N ASN A 168 13.33 -4.45 0.26
CA ASN A 168 14.36 -3.58 -0.27
C ASN A 168 14.96 -4.17 -1.54
N VAL A 169 15.20 -5.50 -1.56
CA VAL A 169 15.61 -6.22 -2.77
C VAL A 169 14.53 -6.16 -3.84
N ALA A 170 13.24 -6.33 -3.49
CA ALA A 170 12.16 -6.15 -4.44
C ALA A 170 12.17 -4.74 -5.07
N GLY A 171 12.46 -3.69 -4.28
CA GLY A 171 12.66 -2.34 -4.82
C GLY A 171 13.83 -2.24 -5.79
N PHE A 172 14.96 -2.86 -5.47
CA PHE A 172 16.12 -2.92 -6.37
C PHE A 172 15.82 -3.70 -7.65
N VAL A 173 15.18 -4.86 -7.53
CA VAL A 173 14.78 -5.71 -8.69
C VAL A 173 13.82 -4.96 -9.61
N PHE A 174 12.87 -4.20 -9.05
CA PHE A 174 12.01 -3.34 -9.87
C PHE A 174 12.83 -2.40 -10.75
N GLU A 175 13.82 -1.70 -10.19
CA GLU A 175 14.66 -0.79 -10.96
C GLU A 175 15.57 -1.52 -11.94
N GLN A 176 16.11 -2.69 -11.55
CA GLN A 176 16.95 -3.51 -12.41
C GLN A 176 16.21 -4.02 -13.65
N GLU A 177 15.03 -4.61 -13.46
CA GLU A 177 14.26 -5.20 -14.56
C GLU A 177 13.60 -4.15 -15.46
N THR A 178 13.16 -3.03 -14.87
CA THR A 178 12.46 -1.98 -15.62
C THR A 178 13.39 -0.92 -16.20
N GLN A 179 14.61 -0.76 -15.66
CA GLN A 179 15.51 0.36 -15.94
C GLN A 179 14.89 1.72 -15.64
N LYS A 180 13.99 1.75 -14.61
CA LYS A 180 13.28 2.95 -14.17
C LYS A 180 13.49 3.18 -12.69
N ASN A 181 13.54 4.45 -12.27
CA ASN A 181 13.59 4.79 -10.87
C ASN A 181 12.21 4.62 -10.23
N ILE A 182 12.15 4.03 -9.02
CA ILE A 182 10.91 3.78 -8.27
C ILE A 182 10.08 5.04 -8.13
N TYR A 183 10.69 6.16 -7.71
CA TYR A 183 9.96 7.40 -7.42
C TYR A 183 9.44 8.07 -8.67
N ASP A 184 10.18 8.00 -9.78
CA ASP A 184 9.72 8.51 -11.08
C ASP A 184 8.54 7.69 -11.61
N GLU A 185 8.54 6.38 -11.36
CA GLU A 185 7.40 5.53 -11.73
C GLU A 185 6.19 5.72 -10.79
N ILE A 186 6.39 5.98 -9.51
CA ILE A 186 5.30 6.39 -8.60
C ILE A 186 4.68 7.71 -9.08
N GLU A 187 5.50 8.69 -9.46
CA GLU A 187 5.01 9.95 -10.00
C GLU A 187 4.18 9.74 -11.27
N LYS A 188 4.72 8.98 -12.21
CA LYS A 188 4.11 8.75 -13.52
C LYS A 188 2.88 7.85 -13.47
N GLN A 189 2.91 6.78 -12.68
CA GLN A 189 1.82 5.79 -12.66
C GLN A 189 0.74 6.12 -11.63
N LEU A 190 1.06 6.85 -10.56
CA LEU A 190 0.14 7.10 -9.46
C LEU A 190 -0.06 8.60 -9.22
N ALA A 191 0.98 9.37 -8.91
CA ALA A 191 0.80 10.74 -8.44
C ALA A 191 0.13 11.64 -9.50
N ILE A 192 0.61 11.63 -10.74
CA ILE A 192 0.04 12.42 -11.84
C ILE A 192 -1.37 11.94 -12.20
N PRO A 193 -1.62 10.64 -12.50
CA PRO A 193 -2.95 10.19 -12.91
C PRO A 193 -4.02 10.37 -11.82
N LEU A 194 -3.66 10.19 -10.55
CA LEU A 194 -4.57 10.37 -9.42
C LEU A 194 -4.74 11.85 -9.03
N GLY A 195 -3.96 12.76 -9.62
CA GLY A 195 -3.93 14.17 -9.25
C GLY A 195 -3.56 14.37 -7.78
N MET A 196 -2.49 13.70 -7.30
CA MET A 196 -1.98 13.88 -5.94
C MET A 196 -1.52 15.32 -5.75
N GLN A 197 -2.05 15.99 -4.73
CA GLN A 197 -1.90 17.43 -4.57
C GLN A 197 -0.63 17.81 -3.80
N ASP A 198 -0.10 16.89 -3.00
CA ASP A 198 1.03 17.15 -2.11
C ASP A 198 2.27 16.33 -2.48
N TRP A 199 2.17 15.52 -3.55
CA TRP A 199 3.33 14.77 -4.03
C TRP A 199 4.51 15.70 -4.30
N ASN A 200 5.65 15.35 -3.72
CA ASN A 200 6.89 16.10 -3.95
C ASN A 200 8.03 15.11 -4.21
N ARG A 201 8.43 15.01 -5.47
CA ARG A 201 9.51 14.10 -5.92
C ARG A 201 10.83 14.36 -5.20
N SER A 202 11.13 15.61 -4.82
CA SER A 202 12.40 15.98 -4.18
C SER A 202 12.54 15.47 -2.74
N LEU A 203 11.44 15.10 -2.08
CA LEU A 203 11.45 14.48 -0.74
C LEU A 203 11.78 12.98 -0.78
N GLN A 204 11.72 12.36 -1.96
CA GLN A 204 11.83 10.93 -2.12
C GLN A 204 13.30 10.52 -2.32
N VAL A 205 13.92 9.99 -1.28
CA VAL A 205 15.34 9.59 -1.26
C VAL A 205 15.48 8.20 -0.68
N LYS A 206 16.38 7.39 -1.26
CA LYS A 206 16.73 6.08 -0.72
C LYS A 206 17.60 6.21 0.53
N GLU A 207 17.41 5.31 1.47
CA GLU A 207 18.10 5.29 2.75
C GLU A 207 18.52 3.87 3.13
N GLY A 208 19.61 3.76 3.91
CA GLY A 208 20.05 2.48 4.46
C GLY A 208 21.56 2.46 4.72
N ASP A 209 22.01 1.46 5.47
CA ASP A 209 23.42 1.20 5.73
C ASP A 209 23.98 0.18 4.74
N THR A 210 24.74 0.67 3.75
CA THR A 210 25.35 -0.17 2.71
C THR A 210 26.48 -1.06 3.21
N THR A 211 26.96 -0.87 4.44
CA THR A 211 27.91 -1.79 5.08
C THR A 211 27.24 -3.07 5.61
N ILE A 212 25.90 -3.02 5.79
CA ILE A 212 25.08 -4.13 6.25
C ILE A 212 24.43 -4.85 5.07
N SER A 213 23.83 -4.09 4.13
CA SER A 213 23.22 -4.62 2.90
C SER A 213 23.35 -3.62 1.77
N LYS A 214 23.65 -4.10 0.56
CA LYS A 214 23.73 -3.26 -0.66
C LYS A 214 22.37 -2.64 -1.05
N TYR A 215 21.27 -3.18 -0.55
CA TYR A 215 19.91 -2.85 -0.98
C TYR A 215 19.29 -1.81 -0.07
N LEU A 216 19.30 -0.57 -0.54
CA LEU A 216 18.70 0.57 0.17
C LEU A 216 17.16 0.45 0.21
N ALA A 217 16.59 0.87 1.31
CA ALA A 217 15.16 1.15 1.39
C ALA A 217 14.78 2.33 0.50
N TYR A 218 13.51 2.39 0.13
CA TYR A 218 12.88 3.47 -0.63
C TYR A 218 11.77 4.14 0.21
N PRO A 219 12.11 4.95 1.22
CA PRO A 219 11.12 5.71 1.97
C PRO A 219 10.22 6.51 1.04
N ILE A 220 8.93 6.57 1.36
CA ILE A 220 7.94 7.37 0.62
C ILE A 220 7.31 8.38 1.58
N TRP A 221 7.14 9.60 1.09
CA TRP A 221 6.54 10.71 1.79
C TRP A 221 5.27 11.12 1.06
N PHE A 222 4.11 10.87 1.69
CA PHE A 222 2.79 11.26 1.20
C PHE A 222 2.06 12.10 2.23
N SER A 223 1.09 12.90 1.78
CA SER A 223 0.07 13.46 2.63
C SER A 223 -1.03 12.43 2.93
N THR A 224 -1.84 12.67 3.95
CA THR A 224 -2.98 11.77 4.26
C THR A 224 -3.99 11.75 3.12
N ARG A 225 -4.23 12.90 2.47
CA ARG A 225 -5.18 12.96 1.33
C ARG A 225 -4.64 12.25 0.08
N ASP A 226 -3.34 12.21 -0.12
CA ASP A 226 -2.73 11.43 -1.22
C ASP A 226 -2.73 9.93 -0.90
N MET A 227 -2.53 9.54 0.37
CA MET A 227 -2.73 8.15 0.81
C MET A 227 -4.18 7.68 0.60
N ALA A 228 -5.17 8.54 0.84
CA ALA A 228 -6.58 8.20 0.60
C ALA A 228 -6.85 7.91 -0.89
N LYS A 229 -6.18 8.60 -1.83
CA LYS A 229 -6.27 8.31 -3.27
C LYS A 229 -5.71 6.94 -3.63
N ILE A 230 -4.64 6.50 -2.99
CA ILE A 230 -4.11 5.13 -3.13
C ILE A 230 -5.17 4.11 -2.71
N GLY A 231 -5.79 4.30 -1.54
CA GLY A 231 -6.85 3.41 -1.07
C GLY A 231 -8.08 3.40 -1.99
N GLN A 232 -8.50 4.56 -2.47
CA GLN A 232 -9.64 4.70 -3.39
C GLN A 232 -9.36 4.03 -4.75
N LEU A 233 -8.14 4.16 -5.29
CA LEU A 233 -7.74 3.44 -6.50
C LEU A 233 -7.84 1.92 -6.31
N MET A 234 -7.37 1.41 -5.18
CA MET A 234 -7.45 -0.01 -4.84
C MET A 234 -8.90 -0.47 -4.67
N LEU A 235 -9.76 0.32 -4.01
CA LEU A 235 -11.19 0.02 -3.86
C LEU A 235 -11.89 -0.06 -5.22
N GLN A 236 -11.51 0.79 -6.15
CA GLN A 236 -12.05 0.84 -7.52
C GLN A 236 -11.34 -0.14 -8.47
N LYS A 237 -10.67 -1.17 -7.94
CA LYS A 237 -9.99 -2.20 -8.75
C LYS A 237 -9.03 -1.61 -9.78
N GLY A 238 -8.30 -0.57 -9.39
CA GLY A 238 -7.32 0.10 -10.24
C GLY A 238 -7.88 1.08 -11.26
N ASN A 239 -9.18 1.31 -11.28
CA ASN A 239 -9.81 2.32 -12.13
C ASN A 239 -9.84 3.67 -11.42
N TRP A 240 -9.54 4.73 -12.14
CA TRP A 240 -9.62 6.11 -11.66
C TRP A 240 -10.28 6.99 -12.70
N ASN A 241 -11.45 7.52 -12.40
CA ASN A 241 -12.23 8.40 -13.31
C ASN A 241 -12.42 7.80 -14.72
N GLY A 242 -12.65 6.48 -14.81
CA GLY A 242 -12.86 5.76 -16.07
C GLY A 242 -11.57 5.33 -16.79
N GLN A 243 -10.39 5.65 -16.23
CA GLN A 243 -9.11 5.19 -16.73
C GLN A 243 -8.57 4.03 -15.87
N GLN A 244 -8.22 2.90 -16.49
CA GLN A 244 -7.56 1.80 -15.80
C GLN A 244 -6.08 2.15 -15.58
N ILE A 245 -5.71 2.48 -14.35
CA ILE A 245 -4.34 2.84 -13.94
C ILE A 245 -3.53 1.59 -13.60
N ILE A 246 -4.15 0.65 -12.88
CA ILE A 246 -3.59 -0.68 -12.55
C ILE A 246 -4.60 -1.70 -13.06
N SER A 247 -4.17 -2.77 -13.71
CA SER A 247 -5.11 -3.80 -14.17
C SER A 247 -5.90 -4.40 -13.01
N GLU A 248 -7.17 -4.69 -13.22
CA GLU A 248 -8.01 -5.35 -12.22
C GLU A 248 -7.41 -6.70 -11.79
N ASN A 249 -6.88 -7.46 -12.77
CA ASN A 249 -6.21 -8.73 -12.50
C ASN A 249 -5.02 -8.56 -11.54
N TRP A 250 -4.21 -7.51 -11.70
CA TRP A 250 -3.09 -7.28 -10.78
C TRP A 250 -3.55 -6.82 -9.39
N VAL A 251 -4.63 -6.01 -9.31
CA VAL A 251 -5.23 -5.67 -8.02
C VAL A 251 -5.67 -6.95 -7.30
N ASP A 252 -6.37 -7.85 -7.98
CA ASP A 252 -6.81 -9.12 -7.42
C ASP A 252 -5.63 -10.01 -7.02
N GLU A 253 -4.57 -10.09 -7.82
CA GLU A 253 -3.36 -10.83 -7.47
C GLU A 253 -2.64 -10.22 -6.23
N MET A 254 -2.61 -8.89 -6.08
CA MET A 254 -2.01 -8.24 -4.89
C MET A 254 -2.73 -8.62 -3.60
N ILE A 255 -4.06 -8.67 -3.61
CA ILE A 255 -4.89 -8.96 -2.43
C ILE A 255 -5.29 -10.43 -2.31
N LYS A 256 -4.81 -11.29 -3.20
CA LYS A 256 -5.00 -12.73 -3.09
C LYS A 256 -4.18 -13.30 -1.94
N GLN A 257 -4.82 -14.06 -1.08
CA GLN A 257 -4.16 -14.68 0.07
C GLN A 257 -3.03 -15.61 -0.36
N ARG A 258 -1.82 -15.33 0.12
CA ARG A 258 -0.60 -16.15 -0.01
C ARG A 258 -0.22 -16.81 1.29
N THR A 259 -0.51 -16.13 2.39
CA THR A 259 -0.27 -16.60 3.75
C THR A 259 -1.50 -16.32 4.60
N ASN A 260 -1.99 -17.30 5.33
CA ASN A 260 -3.14 -17.16 6.21
C ASN A 260 -2.73 -16.65 7.61
N TYR A 261 -3.70 -16.10 8.36
CA TYR A 261 -3.45 -15.53 9.68
C TYR A 261 -2.90 -16.54 10.70
N LYS A 262 -3.24 -17.83 10.57
CA LYS A 262 -2.77 -18.87 11.52
C LYS A 262 -1.26 -19.05 11.40
N GLU A 263 -0.75 -19.09 10.17
CA GLU A 263 0.70 -19.12 9.91
C GLU A 263 1.37 -17.86 10.44
N ILE A 264 0.82 -16.66 10.14
CA ILE A 264 1.38 -15.40 10.63
C ILE A 264 1.42 -15.37 12.17
N ASN A 265 0.33 -15.72 12.83
CA ASN A 265 0.25 -15.72 14.29
C ASN A 265 1.17 -16.76 14.93
N ASN A 266 1.44 -17.88 14.26
CA ASN A 266 2.40 -18.87 14.74
C ASN A 266 3.84 -18.36 14.61
N ASN A 267 4.17 -17.74 13.48
CA ASN A 267 5.51 -17.24 13.20
C ASN A 267 5.83 -15.95 13.98
N VAL A 268 4.81 -15.11 14.21
CA VAL A 268 4.93 -13.83 14.91
C VAL A 268 3.86 -13.71 16.01
N PRO A 269 4.13 -14.25 17.20
CA PRO A 269 3.16 -14.28 18.30
C PRO A 269 2.61 -12.91 18.72
N ALA A 270 3.30 -11.82 18.39
CA ALA A 270 2.84 -10.45 18.70
C ALA A 270 1.54 -10.07 18.01
N PHE A 271 1.09 -10.81 16.99
CA PHE A 271 -0.21 -10.63 16.35
C PHE A 271 -1.35 -11.40 17.01
N LYS A 272 -1.04 -12.35 17.90
CA LYS A 272 -2.08 -13.05 18.66
C LYS A 272 -2.81 -12.09 19.59
N ASP A 273 -4.08 -12.35 19.81
CA ASP A 273 -4.91 -11.65 20.80
C ASP A 273 -5.06 -10.14 20.59
N THR A 274 -4.79 -9.64 19.39
CA THR A 274 -4.97 -8.21 19.05
C THR A 274 -6.42 -7.87 18.68
N GLY A 275 -7.28 -8.88 18.51
CA GLY A 275 -8.66 -8.73 18.01
C GLY A 275 -8.74 -8.46 16.51
N VAL A 276 -7.62 -8.57 15.79
CA VAL A 276 -7.54 -8.49 14.33
C VAL A 276 -6.63 -9.61 13.82
N ASN A 277 -7.14 -10.39 12.89
CA ASN A 277 -6.38 -11.44 12.22
C ASN A 277 -5.97 -10.97 10.84
N PHE A 278 -4.70 -11.18 10.50
CA PHE A 278 -4.16 -10.79 9.21
C PHE A 278 -3.61 -11.97 8.43
N GLY A 279 -4.08 -12.14 7.18
CA GLY A 279 -3.35 -12.81 6.13
C GLY A 279 -2.44 -11.86 5.38
N TYR A 280 -1.75 -12.37 4.37
CA TYR A 280 -0.83 -11.60 3.54
C TYR A 280 -0.92 -11.96 2.08
N GLY A 281 -0.96 -10.93 1.22
CA GLY A 281 -0.89 -11.03 -0.23
C GLY A 281 0.49 -10.60 -0.76
N TYR A 282 0.53 -9.84 -1.85
CA TYR A 282 1.75 -9.17 -2.30
C TYR A 282 1.86 -7.80 -1.65
N MET A 283 2.60 -7.73 -0.54
CA MET A 283 2.85 -6.50 0.25
C MET A 283 1.58 -5.81 0.79
N TRP A 284 0.43 -6.52 0.80
CA TRP A 284 -0.81 -6.09 1.42
C TRP A 284 -1.23 -7.07 2.52
N TRP A 285 -1.69 -6.53 3.65
CA TRP A 285 -2.28 -7.29 4.74
C TRP A 285 -3.77 -7.48 4.46
N LEU A 286 -4.29 -8.66 4.74
CA LEU A 286 -5.67 -9.05 4.47
C LEU A 286 -6.39 -9.30 5.80
N PHE A 287 -7.55 -8.69 6.01
CA PHE A 287 -8.34 -9.03 7.18
C PHE A 287 -8.92 -10.44 7.01
N GLU A 288 -8.72 -11.30 8.01
CA GLU A 288 -9.21 -12.69 7.98
C GLU A 288 -9.90 -13.06 9.29
N ASP A 289 -10.85 -13.99 9.20
CA ASP A 289 -11.55 -14.56 10.36
C ASP A 289 -12.09 -13.49 11.32
N MET A 290 -12.55 -12.38 10.76
CA MET A 290 -13.24 -11.33 11.48
C MET A 290 -14.71 -11.73 11.65
N GLN A 291 -15.24 -11.57 12.88
CA GLN A 291 -16.64 -11.97 13.18
C GLN A 291 -17.69 -11.04 12.56
N ASP A 292 -17.26 -9.93 11.99
CA ASP A 292 -18.11 -8.92 11.37
C ASP A 292 -17.94 -8.97 9.84
N ASP A 293 -19.02 -9.28 9.12
CA ASP A 293 -19.04 -9.39 7.66
C ASP A 293 -18.60 -8.12 6.94
N ARG A 294 -18.64 -6.97 7.59
CA ARG A 294 -18.16 -5.70 7.04
C ARG A 294 -16.64 -5.69 6.79
N PHE A 295 -15.89 -6.62 7.40
CA PHE A 295 -14.48 -6.84 7.10
C PHE A 295 -14.24 -7.83 5.94
N LYS A 296 -15.29 -8.41 5.37
CA LYS A 296 -15.13 -9.35 4.27
C LYS A 296 -14.39 -8.69 3.11
N SER A 297 -13.38 -9.38 2.60
CA SER A 297 -12.49 -8.88 1.54
C SER A 297 -11.76 -7.56 1.86
N ALA A 298 -11.74 -7.11 3.12
CA ALA A 298 -11.01 -5.93 3.53
C ALA A 298 -9.49 -6.20 3.56
N TYR A 299 -8.71 -5.16 3.25
CA TYR A 299 -7.26 -5.24 3.23
C TYR A 299 -6.62 -3.89 3.59
N VAL A 300 -5.34 -3.92 3.96
CA VAL A 300 -4.68 -2.72 4.47
C VAL A 300 -3.18 -2.70 4.18
N ALA A 301 -2.66 -1.54 3.81
CA ALA A 301 -1.25 -1.22 3.91
C ALA A 301 -0.96 -0.72 5.31
N LEU A 302 -0.06 -1.39 6.05
CA LEU A 302 0.31 -1.02 7.41
C LEU A 302 1.73 -0.47 7.49
N GLY A 303 1.90 0.61 8.22
CA GLY A 303 3.19 1.21 8.51
C GLY A 303 3.46 1.36 10.01
N ALA A 304 4.73 1.35 10.37
CA ALA A 304 5.17 1.60 11.74
C ALA A 304 4.65 2.94 12.25
N MET A 305 4.64 3.12 13.57
CA MET A 305 4.24 4.32 14.28
C MET A 305 2.76 4.72 14.16
N GLY A 306 1.99 4.14 13.24
CA GLY A 306 0.58 4.46 13.01
C GLY A 306 0.34 5.10 11.64
N GLN A 307 0.78 4.40 10.60
CA GLN A 307 0.47 4.71 9.21
C GLN A 307 -0.43 3.61 8.67
N ALA A 308 -1.52 3.95 8.00
CA ALA A 308 -2.33 2.94 7.33
C ALA A 308 -3.12 3.50 6.14
N ILE A 309 -3.38 2.60 5.18
CA ILE A 309 -4.34 2.78 4.10
C ILE A 309 -5.19 1.52 4.10
N ALA A 310 -6.37 1.58 4.67
CA ALA A 310 -7.29 0.44 4.73
C ALA A 310 -8.45 0.61 3.76
N VAL A 311 -8.83 -0.49 3.14
CA VAL A 311 -9.89 -0.57 2.14
C VAL A 311 -10.94 -1.57 2.63
N TYR A 312 -12.21 -1.15 2.66
CA TYR A 312 -13.35 -1.93 3.10
C TYR A 312 -14.36 -2.06 1.95
N PRO A 313 -14.24 -3.08 1.11
CA PRO A 313 -15.11 -3.23 -0.07
C PRO A 313 -16.59 -3.31 0.28
N GLU A 314 -16.97 -4.05 1.36
CA GLU A 314 -18.36 -4.19 1.79
C GLU A 314 -19.00 -2.88 2.27
N LEU A 315 -18.18 -1.89 2.64
CA LEU A 315 -18.62 -0.56 3.03
C LEU A 315 -18.44 0.48 1.93
N ASN A 316 -17.86 0.10 0.79
CA ASN A 316 -17.39 1.04 -0.22
C ASN A 316 -16.58 2.21 0.40
N ALA A 317 -15.69 1.87 1.34
CA ALA A 317 -15.00 2.85 2.17
C ALA A 317 -13.48 2.64 2.19
N VAL A 318 -12.77 3.75 2.41
CA VAL A 318 -11.32 3.81 2.59
C VAL A 318 -11.01 4.65 3.81
N VAL A 319 -10.08 4.21 4.63
CA VAL A 319 -9.47 5.07 5.65
C VAL A 319 -7.98 5.19 5.43
N ALA A 320 -7.49 6.41 5.37
CA ALA A 320 -6.06 6.72 5.41
C ALA A 320 -5.75 7.51 6.66
N TYR A 321 -4.77 7.08 7.44
CA TYR A 321 -4.32 7.85 8.60
C TYR A 321 -2.81 7.81 8.80
N LYS A 322 -2.31 8.83 9.46
CA LYS A 322 -0.89 9.02 9.75
C LYS A 322 -0.65 9.45 11.18
N THR A 323 0.53 9.06 11.67
CA THR A 323 1.13 9.61 12.88
C THR A 323 2.51 10.13 12.51
N LYS A 324 2.67 11.45 12.46
CA LYS A 324 3.98 12.07 12.20
C LYS A 324 4.95 11.71 13.33
N ALA A 325 6.10 11.17 12.98
CA ALA A 325 7.13 10.75 13.91
C ALA A 325 7.96 11.94 14.41
N ILE A 326 7.31 12.86 15.16
CA ILE A 326 7.97 13.96 15.87
C ILE A 326 7.89 13.71 17.37
N TYR A 327 8.91 14.11 18.12
CA TYR A 327 8.97 13.93 19.59
C TYR A 327 8.72 12.48 20.03
N ASN A 328 9.25 11.50 19.27
CA ASN A 328 9.00 10.05 19.48
C ASN A 328 7.52 9.65 19.49
N ARG A 329 6.66 10.41 18.81
CA ARG A 329 5.23 10.10 18.70
C ARG A 329 5.01 8.80 17.94
N SER A 330 4.32 7.87 18.57
CA SER A 330 3.96 6.57 17.98
C SER A 330 2.69 6.05 18.64
N ASN A 331 1.84 5.38 17.88
CA ASN A 331 0.73 4.59 18.40
C ASN A 331 1.18 3.16 18.68
N SER A 332 0.68 2.56 19.76
CA SER A 332 0.83 1.13 20.01
C SER A 332 0.20 0.31 18.86
N ILE A 333 0.59 -0.95 18.72
CA ILE A 333 -0.05 -1.83 17.74
C ILE A 333 -1.56 -1.91 17.98
N GLN A 334 -1.97 -2.06 19.25
CA GLN A 334 -3.39 -2.11 19.61
C GLN A 334 -4.13 -0.85 19.19
N THR A 335 -3.63 0.34 19.51
CA THR A 335 -4.26 1.62 19.10
C THR A 335 -4.41 1.71 17.57
N ARG A 336 -3.39 1.25 16.83
CA ARG A 336 -3.47 1.24 15.35
C ARG A 336 -4.60 0.35 14.84
N LEU A 337 -4.75 -0.83 15.42
CA LEU A 337 -5.79 -1.79 15.04
C LEU A 337 -7.18 -1.34 15.52
N ASP A 338 -7.26 -0.69 16.67
CA ASP A 338 -8.52 -0.12 17.19
C ASP A 338 -9.08 0.97 16.29
N VAL A 339 -8.22 1.83 15.71
CA VAL A 339 -8.66 2.83 14.71
C VAL A 339 -9.32 2.12 13.52
N LEU A 340 -8.72 1.04 13.01
CA LEU A 340 -9.25 0.28 11.87
C LEU A 340 -10.58 -0.39 12.18
N ARG A 341 -10.74 -0.96 13.38
CA ARG A 341 -12.00 -1.58 13.82
C ARG A 341 -13.10 -0.55 14.02
N LYS A 342 -12.78 0.55 14.71
CA LYS A 342 -13.75 1.61 15.02
C LYS A 342 -14.34 2.28 13.78
N VAL A 343 -13.58 2.37 12.69
CA VAL A 343 -14.12 2.86 11.40
C VAL A 343 -15.28 1.99 10.92
N VAL A 344 -15.17 0.67 11.06
CA VAL A 344 -16.25 -0.25 10.64
C VAL A 344 -17.47 -0.14 11.57
N GLU A 345 -17.25 0.11 12.86
CA GLU A 345 -18.32 0.31 13.85
C GLU A 345 -19.16 1.56 13.61
N LEU A 346 -18.61 2.57 12.89
CA LEU A 346 -19.32 3.82 12.57
C LEU A 346 -20.50 3.62 11.62
N TYR A 347 -20.49 2.54 10.83
CA TYR A 347 -21.53 2.26 9.85
C TYR A 347 -22.62 1.39 10.49
N ASN A 348 -23.80 1.96 10.71
CA ASN A 348 -24.96 1.23 11.19
C ASN A 348 -25.56 0.39 10.03
N LYS A 349 -25.49 -0.95 10.13
CA LYS A 349 -26.39 -1.79 9.35
C LYS A 349 -27.75 -1.77 10.06
N GLU A 350 -28.76 -1.16 9.42
CA GLU A 350 -30.14 -1.52 9.71
C GLU A 350 -30.45 -2.96 9.27
#